data_6b3a4308782d6e36b45b0cec283db7f2
#
_entry.id   6b3a4308782d6e36b45b0cec283db7f2
#
_cell.length_a   1.000
_cell.length_b   1.000
_cell.length_c   1.000
_cell.angle_alpha   90.00
_cell.angle_beta   90.00
_cell.angle_gamma   90.00
#
_symmetry.space_group_name_H-M   'P 1'
#
loop_
_entity.id
_entity.type
_entity.pdbx_description
1 polymer ?
#
loop_
_entity_poly.entity_id
_entity_poly.type
_entity_poly.pdbx_seq_one_letter_code
_entity_poly.pdbx_strand_id
1 'polypeptide(L)'
;MKKNLFFLLAVTFGFVAQAQNKAEIKFVTEEIDYGTIKQGADGLRVFEFKNTGKAPLVISGASSSCGCTVPSYPKDPIAPGGTGKIEVRYDTNRVGAIAKTIMVTSNATDTPNVALRIKGKVE
;
A
#
# COMPACT_ATOMS: atom_id res chain seq x y z
N MET A 1 -47.45 5.04 -21.51
CA MET A 1 -47.19 4.11 -20.42
C MET A 1 -45.94 3.28 -20.63
N LYS A 2 -45.76 2.69 -21.77
CA LYS A 2 -44.56 1.89 -22.05
C LYS A 2 -43.26 2.70 -22.04
N LYS A 3 -43.31 3.97 -22.40
CA LYS A 3 -42.16 4.85 -22.43
C LYS A 3 -41.62 5.18 -21.03
N ASN A 4 -42.47 5.20 -20.03
CA ASN A 4 -42.06 5.51 -18.65
C ASN A 4 -41.27 4.37 -18.00
N LEU A 5 -41.61 3.14 -18.31
CA LEU A 5 -40.87 1.97 -17.83
C LEU A 5 -39.46 1.89 -18.40
N PHE A 6 -39.32 2.30 -19.65
CA PHE A 6 -38.03 2.31 -20.33
C PHE A 6 -37.06 3.34 -19.71
N PHE A 7 -37.61 4.46 -19.29
CA PHE A 7 -36.84 5.54 -18.67
C PHE A 7 -36.29 5.14 -17.30
N LEU A 8 -37.05 4.42 -16.51
CA LEU A 8 -36.66 3.94 -15.19
C LEU A 8 -35.47 2.96 -15.23
N LEU A 9 -35.42 2.12 -16.23
CA LEU A 9 -34.33 1.16 -16.41
C LEU A 9 -32.98 1.84 -16.68
N ALA A 10 -32.97 2.92 -17.45
CA ALA A 10 -31.76 3.65 -17.80
C ALA A 10 -31.13 4.32 -16.57
N VAL A 11 -31.93 4.83 -15.65
CA VAL A 11 -31.46 5.49 -14.42
C VAL A 11 -30.80 4.49 -13.47
N THR A 12 -31.38 3.31 -13.34
CA THR A 12 -30.85 2.26 -12.47
C THR A 12 -29.48 1.75 -12.96
N PHE A 13 -29.30 1.66 -14.25
CA PHE A 13 -28.07 1.20 -14.85
C PHE A 13 -26.90 2.17 -14.59
N GLY A 14 -27.15 3.48 -14.70
CA GLY A 14 -26.13 4.50 -14.44
C GLY A 14 -25.63 4.52 -13.00
N PHE A 15 -26.47 4.21 -12.03
CA PHE A 15 -26.13 4.20 -10.63
C PHE A 15 -25.14 3.07 -10.28
N VAL A 16 -25.33 1.88 -10.86
CA VAL A 16 -24.47 0.72 -10.60
C VAL A 16 -23.04 0.96 -11.11
N ALA A 17 -22.88 1.67 -12.24
CA ALA A 17 -21.56 1.93 -12.82
C ALA A 17 -20.68 2.79 -11.91
N GLN A 18 -21.24 3.72 -11.15
CA GLN A 18 -20.47 4.59 -10.26
C GLN A 18 -19.95 3.87 -9.02
N ALA A 19 -20.66 2.86 -8.53
CA ALA A 19 -20.29 2.14 -7.30
C ALA A 19 -19.06 1.27 -7.46
N GLN A 20 -18.60 0.99 -8.69
CA GLN A 20 -17.49 0.09 -8.96
C GLN A 20 -16.14 0.79 -9.20
N ASN A 21 -16.12 2.13 -9.17
CA ASN A 21 -14.93 2.89 -9.55
C ASN A 21 -14.14 3.32 -8.31
N LYS A 22 -13.48 2.37 -7.65
CA LYS A 22 -12.70 2.59 -6.43
C LYS A 22 -11.28 2.09 -6.60
N ALA A 23 -10.32 2.84 -6.07
CA ALA A 23 -8.96 2.34 -5.87
C ALA A 23 -8.91 1.53 -4.58
N GLU A 24 -8.19 0.42 -4.59
CA GLU A 24 -7.98 -0.42 -3.41
C GLU A 24 -6.56 -0.92 -3.38
N ILE A 25 -6.00 -1.08 -2.18
CA ILE A 25 -4.64 -1.55 -2.01
C ILE A 25 -4.63 -2.83 -1.18
N LYS A 26 -3.88 -3.82 -1.65
CA LYS A 26 -3.67 -5.06 -0.92
C LYS A 26 -2.21 -5.43 -0.94
N PHE A 27 -1.61 -5.52 0.23
CA PHE A 27 -0.22 -5.96 0.39
C PHE A 27 -0.13 -7.47 0.42
N VAL A 28 0.92 -8.02 -0.19
CA VAL A 28 1.25 -9.45 -0.12
C VAL A 28 1.55 -9.83 1.33
N THR A 29 2.32 -8.98 2.02
CA THR A 29 2.57 -9.09 3.46
C THR A 29 2.64 -7.69 4.05
N GLU A 30 2.22 -7.54 5.31
CA GLU A 30 2.31 -6.26 6.02
C GLU A 30 3.38 -6.28 7.11
N GLU A 31 4.10 -7.39 7.24
CA GLU A 31 5.18 -7.53 8.21
C GLU A 31 6.34 -8.33 7.60
N ILE A 32 7.55 -7.82 7.77
CA ILE A 32 8.77 -8.50 7.35
C ILE A 32 9.67 -8.70 8.57
N ASP A 33 10.09 -9.94 8.78
CA ASP A 33 11.04 -10.31 9.81
C ASP A 33 12.44 -10.41 9.19
N TYR A 34 13.34 -9.53 9.60
CA TYR A 34 14.74 -9.55 9.15
C TYR A 34 15.51 -10.75 9.71
N GLY A 35 14.96 -11.39 10.75
CA GLY A 35 15.71 -12.40 11.50
C GLY A 35 16.84 -11.75 12.29
N THR A 36 17.90 -12.50 12.50
CA THR A 36 19.12 -11.99 13.12
C THR A 36 20.14 -11.72 12.00
N ILE A 37 20.54 -10.46 11.87
CA ILE A 37 21.48 -10.01 10.86
C ILE A 37 22.68 -9.32 11.51
N LYS A 38 23.78 -9.23 10.79
CA LYS A 38 25.00 -8.60 11.28
C LYS A 38 24.97 -7.11 11.04
N GLN A 39 25.64 -6.36 11.92
CA GLN A 39 25.86 -4.93 11.75
C GLN A 39 26.47 -4.65 10.37
N GLY A 40 25.90 -3.68 9.65
CA GLY A 40 26.35 -3.32 8.30
C GLY A 40 25.78 -4.18 7.19
N ALA A 41 24.94 -5.18 7.49
CA ALA A 41 24.30 -6.00 6.47
C ALA A 41 23.29 -5.20 5.65
N ASP A 42 22.84 -5.75 4.52
CA ASP A 42 21.84 -5.10 3.66
C ASP A 42 20.51 -4.95 4.40
N GLY A 43 20.10 -3.72 4.61
CA GLY A 43 18.85 -3.38 5.30
C GLY A 43 17.67 -3.16 4.40
N LEU A 44 17.81 -3.35 3.08
CA LEU A 44 16.72 -3.12 2.15
C LEU A 44 15.73 -4.29 2.17
N ARG A 45 14.44 -3.96 2.33
CA ARG A 45 13.34 -4.94 2.20
C ARG A 45 12.24 -4.31 1.38
N VAL A 46 11.43 -5.16 0.75
CA VAL A 46 10.39 -4.72 -0.18
C VAL A 46 9.04 -5.31 0.25
N PHE A 47 8.04 -4.43 0.35
CA PHE A 47 6.64 -4.81 0.52
C PHE A 47 5.96 -4.64 -0.84
N GLU A 48 5.46 -5.73 -1.40
CA GLU A 48 4.72 -5.69 -2.66
C GLU A 48 3.24 -5.50 -2.41
N PHE A 49 2.59 -4.74 -3.28
CA PHE A 49 1.14 -4.53 -3.19
C PHE A 49 0.52 -4.58 -4.58
N LYS A 50 -0.80 -4.74 -4.58
CA LYS A 50 -1.61 -4.77 -5.79
C LYS A 50 -2.76 -3.80 -5.64
N ASN A 51 -3.11 -3.12 -6.74
CA ASN A 51 -4.36 -2.38 -6.82
C ASN A 51 -5.48 -3.36 -7.18
N THR A 52 -6.27 -3.74 -6.19
CA THR A 52 -7.40 -4.67 -6.38
C THR A 52 -8.70 -3.97 -6.74
N GLY A 53 -8.65 -2.65 -6.86
CA GLY A 53 -9.80 -1.83 -7.21
C GLY A 53 -10.00 -1.66 -8.70
N LYS A 54 -10.87 -0.73 -9.05
CA LYS A 54 -11.26 -0.42 -10.44
C LYS A 54 -10.80 0.96 -10.89
N ALA A 55 -10.23 1.76 -10.00
CA ALA A 55 -9.68 3.09 -10.30
C ALA A 55 -8.17 3.10 -10.06
N PRO A 56 -7.41 4.03 -10.68
CA PRO A 56 -5.97 4.13 -10.43
C PRO A 56 -5.66 4.39 -8.96
N LEU A 57 -4.65 3.69 -8.44
CA LEU A 57 -4.17 3.82 -7.07
C LEU A 57 -2.98 4.77 -7.04
N VAL A 58 -3.05 5.79 -6.20
CA VAL A 58 -1.96 6.76 -6.02
C VAL A 58 -1.44 6.68 -4.59
N ILE A 59 -0.16 6.40 -4.44
CA ILE A 59 0.51 6.46 -3.15
C ILE A 59 0.94 7.91 -2.92
N SER A 60 0.44 8.53 -1.86
CA SER A 60 0.74 9.93 -1.54
C SER A 60 1.85 10.09 -0.53
N GLY A 61 2.16 9.04 0.23
CA GLY A 61 3.23 9.12 1.22
C GLY A 61 3.55 7.78 1.85
N ALA A 62 4.77 7.70 2.36
CA ALA A 62 5.21 6.60 3.20
C ALA A 62 6.21 7.18 4.20
N SER A 63 5.99 6.94 5.48
CA SER A 63 6.81 7.56 6.52
C SER A 63 7.03 6.61 7.69
N SER A 64 8.13 6.86 8.41
CA SER A 64 8.45 6.20 9.67
C SER A 64 8.74 7.25 10.73
N SER A 65 8.45 6.94 11.98
CA SER A 65 8.75 7.83 13.10
C SER A 65 10.24 7.93 13.41
N CYS A 66 11.06 7.05 12.84
CA CYS A 66 12.50 6.99 13.07
C CYS A 66 13.27 7.29 11.78
N GLY A 67 14.28 8.17 11.84
CA GLY A 67 15.18 8.39 10.72
C GLY A 67 16.07 7.19 10.37
N CYS A 68 16.08 6.16 11.23
CA CYS A 68 16.78 4.91 10.98
C CYS A 68 16.09 4.02 9.94
N THR A 69 14.88 4.36 9.55
CA THR A 69 14.06 3.61 8.61
C THR A 69 13.56 4.56 7.53
N VAL A 70 13.99 4.34 6.30
CA VAL A 70 13.70 5.24 5.18
C VAL A 70 12.85 4.48 4.14
N PRO A 71 11.55 4.79 4.04
CA PRO A 71 10.70 4.20 3.01
C PRO A 71 10.75 4.99 1.70
N SER A 72 10.52 4.28 0.59
CA SER A 72 10.28 4.92 -0.70
C SER A 72 9.09 4.25 -1.39
N TYR A 73 8.44 4.97 -2.30
CA TYR A 73 7.19 4.53 -2.91
C TYR A 73 7.10 5.00 -4.36
N PRO A 74 6.28 4.31 -5.19
CA PRO A 74 6.10 4.72 -6.58
C PRO A 74 5.42 6.09 -6.67
N LYS A 75 5.90 6.93 -7.57
CA LYS A 75 5.33 8.27 -7.82
C LYS A 75 4.21 8.24 -8.85
N ASP A 76 4.21 7.25 -9.73
CA ASP A 76 3.20 7.11 -10.77
C ASP A 76 1.98 6.33 -10.26
N PRO A 77 0.78 6.63 -10.80
CA PRO A 77 -0.41 5.86 -10.45
C PRO A 77 -0.28 4.40 -10.86
N ILE A 78 -0.83 3.51 -10.04
CA ILE A 78 -0.88 2.08 -10.31
C ILE A 78 -2.26 1.75 -10.90
N ALA A 79 -2.27 1.25 -12.13
CA ALA A 79 -3.51 0.88 -12.83
C ALA A 79 -4.26 -0.22 -12.08
N PRO A 80 -5.60 -0.33 -12.28
CA PRO A 80 -6.36 -1.46 -11.74
C PRO A 80 -5.74 -2.80 -12.13
N GLY A 81 -5.53 -3.68 -11.16
CA GLY A 81 -4.86 -4.96 -11.36
C GLY A 81 -3.33 -4.87 -11.41
N GLY A 82 -2.77 -3.66 -11.41
CA GLY A 82 -1.34 -3.45 -11.40
C GLY A 82 -0.72 -3.66 -10.02
N THR A 83 0.61 -3.79 -9.99
CA THR A 83 1.37 -4.00 -8.77
C THR A 83 2.38 -2.88 -8.56
N GLY A 84 2.80 -2.71 -7.31
CA GLY A 84 3.84 -1.76 -6.94
C GLY A 84 4.61 -2.25 -5.74
N LYS A 85 5.60 -1.46 -5.33
CA LYS A 85 6.50 -1.82 -4.24
C LYS A 85 6.72 -0.63 -3.33
N ILE A 86 6.70 -0.90 -2.02
CA ILE A 86 7.21 0.01 -1.00
C ILE A 86 8.57 -0.54 -0.58
N GLU A 87 9.62 0.19 -0.86
CA GLU A 87 10.97 -0.20 -0.46
C GLU A 87 11.29 0.44 0.89
N VAL A 88 11.80 -0.37 1.82
CA VAL A 88 12.14 0.09 3.17
C VAL A 88 13.59 -0.24 3.42
N ARG A 89 14.37 0.79 3.78
CA ARG A 89 15.79 0.64 4.12
C ARG A 89 15.99 0.93 5.59
N TYR A 90 16.43 -0.07 6.33
CA TYR A 90 16.76 0.06 7.75
C TYR A 90 18.27 0.28 7.92
N ASP A 91 18.65 1.17 8.84
CA ASP A 91 20.04 1.42 9.17
C ASP A 91 20.59 0.28 10.04
N THR A 92 21.25 -0.68 9.41
CA THR A 92 21.79 -1.85 10.06
C THR A 92 23.07 -1.59 10.85
N ASN A 93 23.57 -0.37 10.85
CA ASN A 93 24.66 0.02 11.78
C ASN A 93 24.16 0.13 13.22
N ARG A 94 22.84 0.16 13.43
CA ARG A 94 22.22 0.20 14.75
C ARG A 94 22.07 -1.22 15.29
N VAL A 95 22.89 -1.59 16.24
CA VAL A 95 22.84 -2.89 16.91
C VAL A 95 21.65 -2.92 17.87
N GLY A 96 20.93 -4.03 17.90
CA GLY A 96 19.79 -4.24 18.79
C GLY A 96 18.54 -4.67 18.05
N ALA A 97 17.41 -4.64 18.74
CA ALA A 97 16.12 -5.06 18.19
C ALA A 97 15.66 -4.12 17.07
N ILE A 98 15.09 -4.70 16.01
CA ILE A 98 14.38 -3.98 14.96
C ILE A 98 12.90 -4.08 15.27
N ALA A 99 12.22 -2.95 15.43
CA ALA A 99 10.77 -2.91 15.68
C ALA A 99 10.26 -1.55 15.23
N LYS A 100 9.95 -1.43 13.93
CA LYS A 100 9.54 -0.16 13.33
C LYS A 100 8.27 -0.34 12.51
N THR A 101 7.49 0.74 12.46
CA THR A 101 6.25 0.82 11.68
C THR A 101 6.41 1.87 10.59
N ILE A 102 6.02 1.52 9.37
CA ILE A 102 5.96 2.42 8.24
C ILE A 102 4.49 2.64 7.89
N MET A 103 4.07 3.90 7.88
CA MET A 103 2.70 4.25 7.50
C MET A 103 2.66 4.63 6.04
N VAL A 104 1.86 3.90 5.25
CA VAL A 104 1.65 4.15 3.83
C VAL A 104 0.29 4.81 3.65
N THR A 105 0.27 5.94 2.95
CA THR A 105 -0.95 6.70 2.68
C THR A 105 -1.24 6.69 1.18
N SER A 106 -2.49 6.44 0.81
CA SER A 106 -2.92 6.37 -0.58
C SER A 106 -4.35 6.88 -0.74
N ASN A 107 -4.83 6.89 -1.98
CA ASN A 107 -6.22 7.21 -2.29
C ASN A 107 -7.15 5.98 -2.23
N ALA A 108 -6.70 4.88 -1.67
CA ALA A 108 -7.54 3.69 -1.51
C ALA A 108 -8.78 4.04 -0.66
N THR A 109 -9.95 3.57 -1.10
CA THR A 109 -11.21 3.96 -0.48
C THR A 109 -11.39 3.32 0.89
N ASP A 110 -11.13 2.02 1.00
CA ASP A 110 -11.38 1.28 2.23
C ASP A 110 -10.22 1.36 3.22
N THR A 111 -8.99 1.41 2.73
CA THR A 111 -7.79 1.45 3.56
C THR A 111 -6.83 2.53 3.07
N PRO A 112 -7.14 3.82 3.30
CA PRO A 112 -6.26 4.91 2.86
C PRO A 112 -4.92 4.93 3.60
N ASN A 113 -4.87 4.36 4.81
CA ASN A 113 -3.64 4.27 5.61
C ASN A 113 -3.37 2.81 5.95
N VAL A 114 -2.18 2.32 5.62
CA VAL A 114 -1.76 0.96 5.93
C VAL A 114 -0.47 1.01 6.74
N ALA A 115 -0.45 0.31 7.87
CA ALA A 115 0.74 0.20 8.71
C ALA A 115 1.52 -1.04 8.32
N LEU A 116 2.75 -0.86 7.84
CA LEU A 116 3.69 -1.94 7.57
C LEU A 116 4.68 -2.03 8.73
N ARG A 117 5.11 -3.23 9.05
CA ARG A 117 6.01 -3.46 10.18
C ARG A 117 7.25 -4.23 9.75
N ILE A 118 8.38 -3.83 10.34
CA ILE A 118 9.62 -4.58 10.26
C ILE A 118 10.05 -4.95 11.66
N LYS A 119 10.61 -6.15 11.78
CA LYS A 119 11.12 -6.68 13.04
C LYS A 119 12.38 -7.50 12.81
N GLY A 120 13.09 -7.81 13.88
CA GLY A 120 14.31 -8.59 13.81
C GLY A 120 15.34 -8.11 14.82
N LYS A 121 16.60 -8.43 14.56
CA LYS A 121 17.69 -8.08 15.43
C LYS A 121 18.98 -7.89 14.64
N VAL A 122 19.73 -6.83 14.98
CA VAL A 122 21.08 -6.58 14.46
C VAL A 122 22.08 -6.92 15.55
N GLU A 123 23.05 -7.77 15.23
CA GLU A 123 24.13 -8.16 16.14
C GLU A 123 25.43 -7.42 15.87
#